data_66947563c8f6788d44530d10bdc6c682
#
_entry.id   66947563c8f6788d44530d10bdc6c682
#
_cell.length_a   1.000
_cell.length_b   1.000
_cell.length_c   1.000
_cell.angle_alpha   90.00
_cell.angle_beta   90.00
_cell.angle_gamma   90.00
#
_symmetry.space_group_name_H-M   'P 1'
#
loop_
_entity.id
_entity.type
_entity.pdbx_description
1 polymer ?
#
loop_
_entity_poly.entity_id
_entity_poly.type
_entity_poly.pdbx_seq_one_letter_code
_entity_poly.pdbx_strand_id
1 'polypeptide(L)'
;MKRFLCLAGLLILLCFGCSAQELEPLNPEWLANDYRSMQLVSVLSSPAPLTTQKIMDILGVHDKDEAEEDLGFGATRFYVRKGHGYTSLSVEAFVFRGTIGSYKLELDSSSESWPRVRERMIELWTHNHGPGFEETERGIVHVERDDSVIRKYQAAVSAELGEMKSAAIPAGLQKSFDSLTQPMEIDSVGGSNGEMAIAALINAERFDLVENVLRGFNPNGRIYAARELLKLNKEGRLVLSSDTLAVIAKISKLDIQIKTVSGCIVNSQSAKEILEDTDP
;
A
#
# COMPACT_ATOMS: atom_id res chain seq x y z
N MET A 1 -40.95 -18.76 -55.41
CA MET A 1 -40.57 -17.88 -54.28
C MET A 1 -41.14 -18.31 -52.93
N LYS A 2 -41.12 -19.62 -52.54
CA LYS A 2 -41.67 -20.08 -51.22
C LYS A 2 -40.74 -21.03 -50.48
N ARG A 3 -39.47 -21.17 -50.90
CA ARG A 3 -38.50 -22.07 -50.20
C ARG A 3 -37.32 -21.38 -49.50
N PHE A 4 -37.27 -20.07 -49.48
CA PHE A 4 -36.17 -19.31 -48.79
C PHE A 4 -36.52 -18.80 -47.40
N LEU A 5 -37.78 -18.90 -46.96
CA LEU A 5 -38.20 -18.40 -45.63
C LEU A 5 -38.06 -19.42 -44.50
N CYS A 6 -37.80 -20.69 -44.77
CA CYS A 6 -37.63 -21.70 -43.69
C CYS A 6 -36.18 -21.81 -43.18
N LEU A 7 -35.17 -21.36 -43.93
CA LEU A 7 -33.78 -21.46 -43.47
C LEU A 7 -33.36 -20.31 -42.54
N ALA A 8 -33.99 -19.15 -42.65
CA ALA A 8 -33.69 -18.02 -41.79
C ALA A 8 -34.22 -18.20 -40.36
N GLY A 9 -35.33 -18.91 -40.19
CA GLY A 9 -35.90 -19.22 -38.87
C GLY A 9 -35.10 -20.22 -38.05
N LEU A 10 -34.35 -21.14 -38.71
CA LEU A 10 -33.58 -22.16 -38.01
C LEU A 10 -32.20 -21.63 -37.51
N LEU A 11 -31.65 -20.61 -38.16
CA LEU A 11 -30.38 -20.00 -37.73
C LEU A 11 -30.55 -19.08 -36.51
N ILE A 12 -31.74 -18.53 -36.29
CA ILE A 12 -32.01 -17.63 -35.15
C ILE A 12 -32.21 -18.46 -33.85
N LEU A 13 -32.66 -19.70 -33.96
CA LEU A 13 -32.82 -20.58 -32.80
C LEU A 13 -31.51 -21.22 -32.31
N LEU A 14 -30.47 -21.24 -33.13
CA LEU A 14 -29.14 -21.74 -32.73
C LEU A 14 -28.28 -20.71 -32.00
N CYS A 15 -28.62 -19.40 -32.05
CA CYS A 15 -27.90 -18.36 -31.33
C CYS A 15 -28.41 -18.11 -29.89
N PHE A 16 -29.53 -18.69 -29.49
CA PHE A 16 -30.04 -18.58 -28.11
C PHE A 16 -29.68 -19.75 -27.20
N GLY A 17 -28.79 -20.63 -27.66
CA GLY A 17 -28.20 -21.70 -26.83
C GLY A 17 -26.98 -21.24 -26.05
N CYS A 18 -26.84 -19.93 -25.67
CA CYS A 18 -26.01 -19.59 -24.52
C CYS A 18 -26.72 -20.17 -23.28
N SER A 19 -26.36 -21.40 -22.93
CA SER A 19 -26.66 -21.95 -21.61
C SER A 19 -26.15 -20.91 -20.63
N ALA A 20 -27.07 -20.19 -19.94
CA ALA A 20 -26.74 -19.50 -18.72
C ALA A 20 -26.08 -20.59 -17.85
N GLN A 21 -24.76 -20.52 -17.72
CA GLN A 21 -24.04 -21.41 -16.83
C GLN A 21 -24.63 -21.09 -15.46
N GLU A 22 -25.47 -22.01 -14.93
CA GLU A 22 -26.00 -21.85 -13.58
C GLU A 22 -24.80 -21.69 -12.66
N LEU A 23 -24.60 -20.49 -12.14
CA LEU A 23 -23.54 -20.22 -11.19
C LEU A 23 -23.77 -21.15 -9.99
N GLU A 24 -22.77 -21.94 -9.66
CA GLU A 24 -22.81 -22.78 -8.47
C GLU A 24 -23.27 -21.96 -7.25
N PRO A 25 -24.13 -22.50 -6.38
CA PRO A 25 -24.61 -21.80 -5.22
C PRO A 25 -23.40 -21.40 -4.33
N LEU A 26 -23.49 -20.23 -3.71
CA LEU A 26 -22.45 -19.77 -2.79
C LEU A 26 -22.33 -20.73 -1.60
N ASN A 27 -21.09 -21.06 -1.21
CA ASN A 27 -20.81 -21.90 -0.05
C ASN A 27 -21.27 -21.19 1.24
N PRO A 28 -22.20 -21.78 2.02
CA PRO A 28 -22.74 -21.13 3.22
C PRO A 28 -21.69 -20.89 4.31
N GLU A 29 -20.69 -21.76 4.44
CA GLU A 29 -19.61 -21.60 5.42
C GLU A 29 -18.72 -20.39 5.08
N TRP A 30 -18.37 -20.23 3.80
CA TRP A 30 -17.58 -19.08 3.33
C TRP A 30 -18.33 -17.77 3.51
N LEU A 31 -19.64 -17.76 3.22
CA LEU A 31 -20.48 -16.60 3.51
C LEU A 31 -20.53 -16.27 5.01
N ALA A 32 -20.62 -17.30 5.88
CA ALA A 32 -20.59 -17.08 7.32
C ALA A 32 -19.26 -16.47 7.80
N ASN A 33 -18.14 -16.80 7.15
CA ASN A 33 -16.84 -16.19 7.42
C ASN A 33 -16.80 -14.73 6.96
N ASP A 34 -17.35 -14.42 5.78
CA ASP A 34 -17.48 -13.04 5.29
C ASP A 34 -18.31 -12.19 6.26
N TYR A 35 -19.43 -12.70 6.77
CA TYR A 35 -20.24 -12.01 7.79
C TYR A 35 -19.46 -11.70 9.06
N ARG A 36 -18.63 -12.65 9.55
CA ARG A 36 -17.78 -12.40 10.72
C ARG A 36 -16.76 -11.32 10.46
N SER A 37 -16.14 -11.31 9.27
CA SER A 37 -15.22 -10.23 8.87
C SER A 37 -15.91 -8.88 8.87
N MET A 38 -17.16 -8.80 8.39
CA MET A 38 -17.94 -7.56 8.38
C MET A 38 -18.36 -7.09 9.78
N GLN A 39 -18.59 -7.99 10.72
CA GLN A 39 -18.81 -7.62 12.13
C GLN A 39 -17.56 -6.98 12.74
N LEU A 40 -16.35 -7.41 12.35
CA LEU A 40 -15.12 -6.78 12.78
C LEU A 40 -15.00 -5.33 12.25
N VAL A 41 -15.47 -5.05 11.03
CA VAL A 41 -15.51 -3.68 10.48
C VAL A 41 -16.29 -2.75 11.40
N SER A 42 -17.44 -3.16 11.95
CA SER A 42 -18.25 -2.32 12.83
C SER A 42 -17.52 -1.96 14.14
N VAL A 43 -16.69 -2.85 14.65
CA VAL A 43 -15.90 -2.60 15.86
C VAL A 43 -14.71 -1.70 15.57
N LEU A 44 -14.06 -1.89 14.41
CA LEU A 44 -12.95 -1.03 13.97
C LEU A 44 -13.42 0.41 13.69
N SER A 45 -14.66 0.57 13.23
CA SER A 45 -15.28 1.87 12.92
C SER A 45 -15.95 2.54 14.13
N SER A 46 -15.83 1.96 15.33
CA SER A 46 -16.38 2.53 16.57
C SER A 46 -15.73 3.90 16.86
N PRO A 47 -16.49 4.90 17.38
CA PRO A 47 -15.98 6.21 17.75
C PRO A 47 -14.96 6.19 18.91
N ALA A 48 -14.78 5.04 19.58
CA ALA A 48 -13.73 4.88 20.58
C ALA A 48 -12.34 4.94 19.92
N PRO A 49 -11.32 5.53 20.57
CA PRO A 49 -9.98 5.59 20.02
C PRO A 49 -9.50 4.21 19.54
N LEU A 50 -9.15 4.13 18.26
CA LEU A 50 -8.57 2.94 17.69
C LEU A 50 -7.10 2.87 18.12
N THR A 51 -6.65 1.71 18.59
CA THR A 51 -5.24 1.43 18.90
C THR A 51 -4.82 0.14 18.20
N THR A 52 -3.52 -0.02 17.92
CA THR A 52 -2.99 -1.25 17.31
C THR A 52 -3.35 -2.48 18.14
N GLN A 53 -3.24 -2.39 19.47
CA GLN A 53 -3.64 -3.49 20.36
C GLN A 53 -5.11 -3.88 20.20
N LYS A 54 -6.01 -2.89 20.12
CA LYS A 54 -7.44 -3.16 19.88
C LYS A 54 -7.68 -3.84 18.52
N ILE A 55 -6.95 -3.42 17.48
CA ILE A 55 -7.02 -4.07 16.17
C ILE A 55 -6.55 -5.52 16.27
N MET A 56 -5.42 -5.77 16.92
CA MET A 56 -4.87 -7.10 17.12
C MET A 56 -5.85 -8.02 17.87
N ASP A 57 -6.40 -7.54 18.99
CA ASP A 57 -7.36 -8.27 19.80
C ASP A 57 -8.61 -8.67 18.99
N ILE A 58 -9.16 -7.73 18.21
CA ILE A 58 -10.33 -7.96 17.37
C ILE A 58 -10.03 -8.98 16.28
N LEU A 59 -8.87 -8.87 15.63
CA LEU A 59 -8.48 -9.75 14.53
C LEU A 59 -7.89 -11.07 15.01
N GLY A 60 -7.66 -11.23 16.32
CA GLY A 60 -7.06 -12.43 16.90
C GLY A 60 -5.62 -12.63 16.45
N VAL A 61 -4.88 -11.54 16.30
CA VAL A 61 -3.44 -11.54 16.00
C VAL A 61 -2.68 -11.47 17.31
N HIS A 62 -1.77 -12.40 17.54
CA HIS A 62 -1.06 -12.53 18.81
C HIS A 62 0.42 -12.15 18.71
N ASP A 63 0.96 -12.13 17.50
CA ASP A 63 2.35 -11.72 17.25
C ASP A 63 2.39 -10.28 16.72
N LYS A 64 2.89 -9.40 17.58
CA LYS A 64 3.03 -7.98 17.24
C LYS A 64 4.15 -7.75 16.22
N ASP A 65 5.22 -8.52 16.29
CA ASP A 65 6.39 -8.36 15.44
C ASP A 65 6.09 -8.76 13.98
N GLU A 66 5.12 -9.66 13.77
CA GLU A 66 4.62 -9.98 12.42
C GLU A 66 3.72 -8.88 11.84
N ALA A 67 3.06 -8.10 12.69
CA ALA A 67 2.08 -7.09 12.30
C ALA A 67 2.68 -5.68 12.18
N GLU A 68 3.79 -5.37 12.85
CA GLU A 68 4.38 -4.04 12.89
C GLU A 68 5.72 -3.98 12.14
N GLU A 69 5.93 -2.89 11.42
CA GLU A 69 7.17 -2.54 10.73
C GLU A 69 7.63 -1.16 11.20
N ASP A 70 8.87 -1.05 11.68
CA ASP A 70 9.44 0.22 12.11
C ASP A 70 9.77 1.11 10.88
N LEU A 71 9.19 2.29 10.84
CA LEU A 71 9.42 3.29 9.79
C LEU A 71 10.50 4.32 10.20
N GLY A 72 11.04 4.19 11.40
CA GLY A 72 11.98 5.12 12.00
C GLY A 72 11.32 6.35 12.63
N PHE A 73 12.10 7.06 13.43
CA PHE A 73 11.69 8.30 14.10
C PHE A 73 10.47 8.16 15.03
N GLY A 74 10.18 6.93 15.50
CA GLY A 74 9.07 6.60 16.37
C GLY A 74 7.74 6.40 15.63
N ALA A 75 7.79 6.12 14.34
CA ALA A 75 6.64 5.69 13.55
C ALA A 75 6.72 4.21 13.21
N THR A 76 5.55 3.56 13.15
CA THR A 76 5.41 2.18 12.71
C THR A 76 4.28 2.06 11.68
N ARG A 77 4.42 1.11 10.78
CA ARG A 77 3.35 0.60 9.93
C ARG A 77 2.80 -0.65 10.58
N PHE A 78 1.50 -0.71 10.71
CA PHE A 78 0.79 -1.87 11.18
C PHE A 78 0.00 -2.46 10.02
N TYR A 79 0.13 -3.77 9.78
CA TYR A 79 -0.60 -4.46 8.73
C TYR A 79 -1.08 -5.83 9.21
N VAL A 80 -2.36 -6.08 9.07
CA VAL A 80 -2.98 -7.38 9.37
C VAL A 80 -4.00 -7.70 8.29
N ARG A 81 -4.04 -8.96 7.89
CA ARG A 81 -5.05 -9.49 6.96
C ARG A 81 -5.72 -10.72 7.54
N LYS A 82 -7.05 -10.79 7.43
CA LYS A 82 -7.85 -11.93 7.84
C LYS A 82 -8.94 -12.22 6.82
N GLY A 83 -9.13 -13.48 6.48
CA GLY A 83 -10.22 -13.91 5.61
C GLY A 83 -10.14 -15.40 5.33
N HIS A 84 -11.29 -16.06 5.40
CA HIS A 84 -11.45 -17.48 5.11
C HIS A 84 -12.74 -17.74 4.31
N GLY A 85 -13.30 -16.70 3.66
CA GLY A 85 -14.52 -16.76 2.86
C GLY A 85 -14.25 -16.37 1.40
N TYR A 86 -15.22 -15.73 0.78
CA TYR A 86 -15.09 -15.14 -0.56
C TYR A 86 -14.31 -13.84 -0.53
N THR A 87 -14.22 -13.21 0.65
CA THR A 87 -13.51 -11.96 0.87
C THR A 87 -12.46 -12.10 1.97
N SER A 88 -11.49 -11.20 1.96
CA SER A 88 -10.54 -11.01 3.05
C SER A 88 -10.55 -9.56 3.50
N LEU A 89 -10.52 -9.33 4.81
CA LEU A 89 -10.37 -8.01 5.40
C LEU A 89 -8.90 -7.77 5.74
N SER A 90 -8.35 -6.66 5.26
CA SER A 90 -7.05 -6.17 5.71
C SER A 90 -7.21 -4.82 6.42
N VAL A 91 -6.36 -4.61 7.41
CA VAL A 91 -6.19 -3.35 8.12
C VAL A 91 -4.73 -2.94 7.97
N GLU A 92 -4.51 -1.78 7.43
CA GLU A 92 -3.20 -1.15 7.37
C GLU A 92 -3.26 0.19 8.12
N ALA A 93 -2.35 0.44 9.05
CA ALA A 93 -2.34 1.66 9.82
C ALA A 93 -0.94 2.28 9.90
N PHE A 94 -0.88 3.59 9.77
CA PHE A 94 0.28 4.39 10.13
C PHE A 94 0.13 4.85 11.58
N VAL A 95 1.14 4.55 12.40
CA VAL A 95 1.15 4.85 13.82
C VAL A 95 2.37 5.69 14.15
N PHE A 96 2.18 6.78 14.86
CA PHE A 96 3.28 7.61 15.34
C PHE A 96 3.21 7.75 16.87
N ARG A 97 4.25 7.24 17.55
CA ARG A 97 4.34 7.24 19.02
C ARG A 97 3.08 6.70 19.69
N GLY A 98 2.58 5.58 19.17
CA GLY A 98 1.40 4.89 19.70
C GLY A 98 0.05 5.51 19.31
N THR A 99 0.02 6.57 18.49
CA THR A 99 -1.21 7.19 17.99
C THR A 99 -1.40 6.90 16.52
N ILE A 100 -2.56 6.40 16.13
CA ILE A 100 -2.88 6.15 14.71
C ILE A 100 -3.05 7.49 14.00
N GLY A 101 -2.26 7.70 12.95
CA GLY A 101 -2.31 8.89 12.09
C GLY A 101 -3.10 8.66 10.80
N SER A 102 -3.17 7.42 10.34
CA SER A 102 -4.08 7.00 9.28
C SER A 102 -4.31 5.51 9.35
N TYR A 103 -5.46 5.05 8.84
CA TYR A 103 -5.67 3.64 8.60
C TYR A 103 -6.47 3.43 7.32
N LYS A 104 -6.26 2.28 6.70
CA LYS A 104 -6.97 1.75 5.55
C LYS A 104 -7.61 0.43 5.94
N LEU A 105 -8.92 0.33 5.77
CA LEU A 105 -9.65 -0.93 5.79
C LEU A 105 -9.91 -1.34 4.35
N GLU A 106 -9.57 -2.56 4.00
CA GLU A 106 -9.79 -3.08 2.66
C GLU A 106 -10.44 -4.45 2.74
N LEU A 107 -11.61 -4.57 2.11
CA LEU A 107 -12.27 -5.82 1.84
C LEU A 107 -11.94 -6.19 0.40
N ASP A 108 -11.13 -7.22 0.20
CA ASP A 108 -10.69 -7.69 -1.12
C ASP A 108 -11.24 -9.09 -1.43
N SER A 109 -11.49 -9.37 -2.70
CA SER A 109 -12.01 -10.63 -3.21
C SER A 109 -11.31 -11.01 -4.51
N SER A 110 -11.49 -12.25 -4.98
CA SER A 110 -11.07 -12.58 -6.33
C SER A 110 -11.99 -11.91 -7.37
N SER A 111 -11.47 -11.71 -8.59
CA SER A 111 -12.26 -11.17 -9.71
C SER A 111 -13.46 -12.06 -10.08
N GLU A 112 -13.40 -13.36 -9.79
CA GLU A 112 -14.49 -14.29 -10.01
C GLU A 112 -15.55 -14.26 -8.89
N SER A 113 -15.11 -14.08 -7.66
CA SER A 113 -15.98 -14.10 -6.48
C SER A 113 -16.68 -12.76 -6.25
N TRP A 114 -16.00 -11.64 -6.49
CA TRP A 114 -16.54 -10.31 -6.20
C TRP A 114 -17.91 -10.04 -6.84
N PRO A 115 -18.15 -10.29 -8.14
CA PRO A 115 -19.46 -10.06 -8.76
C PRO A 115 -20.58 -10.84 -8.10
N ARG A 116 -20.26 -12.00 -7.49
CA ARG A 116 -21.23 -12.90 -6.86
C ARG A 116 -21.64 -12.46 -5.45
N VAL A 117 -20.75 -11.78 -4.74
CA VAL A 117 -20.96 -11.37 -3.33
C VAL A 117 -21.11 -9.86 -3.16
N ARG A 118 -20.84 -9.09 -4.19
CA ARG A 118 -20.72 -7.64 -4.19
C ARG A 118 -21.87 -6.91 -3.50
N GLU A 119 -23.11 -7.11 -3.97
CA GLU A 119 -24.27 -6.40 -3.44
C GLU A 119 -24.45 -6.64 -1.95
N ARG A 120 -24.26 -7.90 -1.53
CA ARG A 120 -24.37 -8.30 -0.15
C ARG A 120 -23.26 -7.71 0.72
N MET A 121 -22.04 -7.66 0.22
CA MET A 121 -20.89 -7.07 0.94
C MET A 121 -21.05 -5.56 1.09
N ILE A 122 -21.53 -4.87 0.07
CA ILE A 122 -21.83 -3.43 0.12
C ILE A 122 -22.95 -3.15 1.13
N GLU A 123 -24.01 -3.93 1.14
CA GLU A 123 -25.10 -3.79 2.12
C GLU A 123 -24.59 -3.97 3.56
N LEU A 124 -23.82 -5.03 3.81
CA LEU A 124 -23.23 -5.32 5.11
C LEU A 124 -22.24 -4.23 5.54
N TRP A 125 -21.39 -3.76 4.62
CA TRP A 125 -20.46 -2.65 4.91
C TRP A 125 -21.24 -1.39 5.30
N THR A 126 -22.21 -0.99 4.49
CA THR A 126 -23.03 0.19 4.75
C THR A 126 -23.77 0.11 6.09
N HIS A 127 -24.27 -1.08 6.45
CA HIS A 127 -24.93 -1.32 7.73
C HIS A 127 -23.96 -1.19 8.92
N ASN A 128 -22.74 -1.69 8.79
CA ASN A 128 -21.79 -1.77 9.90
C ASN A 128 -20.87 -0.54 10.01
N HIS A 129 -20.55 0.11 8.89
CA HIS A 129 -19.57 1.22 8.83
C HIS A 129 -20.21 2.54 8.38
N GLY A 130 -21.30 2.49 7.61
CA GLY A 130 -21.87 3.65 6.93
C GLY A 130 -21.38 3.79 5.49
N PRO A 131 -21.78 4.87 4.78
CA PRO A 131 -21.54 5.01 3.34
C PRO A 131 -20.15 5.53 2.95
N GLY A 132 -19.25 5.77 3.91
CA GLY A 132 -17.93 6.35 3.66
C GLY A 132 -16.91 5.33 3.13
N PHE A 133 -17.09 4.82 1.91
CA PHE A 133 -16.17 3.89 1.27
C PHE A 133 -16.05 4.16 -0.23
N GLU A 134 -14.96 3.66 -0.81
CA GLU A 134 -14.74 3.58 -2.25
C GLU A 134 -14.86 2.12 -2.70
N GLU A 135 -15.63 1.89 -3.75
CA GLU A 135 -15.70 0.57 -4.37
C GLU A 135 -14.57 0.42 -5.40
N THR A 136 -13.89 -0.71 -5.34
CA THR A 136 -12.85 -1.10 -6.29
C THR A 136 -13.36 -2.22 -7.24
N GLU A 137 -12.53 -2.61 -8.21
CA GLU A 137 -12.86 -3.72 -9.11
C GLU A 137 -13.10 -5.06 -8.37
N ARG A 138 -12.54 -5.22 -7.17
CA ARG A 138 -12.57 -6.49 -6.42
C ARG A 138 -12.99 -6.35 -4.96
N GLY A 139 -13.45 -5.19 -4.54
CA GLY A 139 -13.76 -5.01 -3.14
C GLY A 139 -14.19 -3.61 -2.75
N ILE A 140 -13.94 -3.31 -1.49
CA ILE A 140 -14.30 -2.06 -0.83
C ILE A 140 -13.09 -1.54 -0.07
N VAL A 141 -12.84 -0.23 -0.17
CA VAL A 141 -11.76 0.45 0.55
C VAL A 141 -12.34 1.62 1.35
N HIS A 142 -11.88 1.75 2.59
CA HIS A 142 -12.13 2.91 3.42
C HIS A 142 -10.80 3.41 3.99
N VAL A 143 -10.60 4.72 3.97
CA VAL A 143 -9.39 5.37 4.49
C VAL A 143 -9.78 6.48 5.45
N GLU A 144 -9.19 6.46 6.64
CA GLU A 144 -9.25 7.58 7.58
C GLU A 144 -7.85 8.14 7.83
N ARG A 145 -7.78 9.45 8.09
CA ARG A 145 -6.52 10.17 8.22
C ARG A 145 -6.61 11.28 9.27
N ASP A 146 -5.67 11.28 10.20
CA ASP A 146 -5.42 12.39 11.12
C ASP A 146 -4.15 13.14 10.70
N ASP A 147 -4.35 14.22 9.98
CA ASP A 147 -3.23 15.05 9.49
C ASP A 147 -2.41 15.68 10.63
N SER A 148 -2.96 15.79 11.84
CA SER A 148 -2.21 16.32 12.97
C SER A 148 -1.11 15.37 13.43
N VAL A 149 -1.39 14.07 13.44
CA VAL A 149 -0.43 13.02 13.77
C VAL A 149 0.63 12.90 12.68
N ILE A 150 0.19 12.93 11.40
CA ILE A 150 1.10 12.87 10.25
C ILE A 150 2.07 14.05 10.27
N ARG A 151 1.60 15.29 10.51
CA ARG A 151 2.47 16.47 10.63
C ARG A 151 3.49 16.35 11.76
N LYS A 152 3.13 15.75 12.90
CA LYS A 152 4.08 15.49 13.98
C LYS A 152 5.20 14.54 13.58
N TYR A 153 4.88 13.48 12.82
CA TYR A 153 5.89 12.59 12.25
C TYR A 153 6.78 13.32 11.25
N GLN A 154 6.18 14.09 10.34
CA GLN A 154 6.92 14.90 9.37
C GLN A 154 7.90 15.85 10.07
N ALA A 155 7.48 16.52 11.13
CA ALA A 155 8.34 17.37 11.92
C ALA A 155 9.50 16.60 12.59
N ALA A 156 9.26 15.37 13.08
CA ALA A 156 10.31 14.53 13.66
C ALA A 156 11.35 14.11 12.61
N VAL A 157 10.92 13.70 11.41
CA VAL A 157 11.83 13.38 10.30
C VAL A 157 12.65 14.61 9.89
N SER A 158 11.99 15.76 9.71
CA SER A 158 12.65 17.01 9.30
C SER A 158 13.65 17.50 10.33
N ALA A 159 13.40 17.32 11.63
CA ALA A 159 14.34 17.68 12.68
C ALA A 159 15.66 16.89 12.58
N GLU A 160 15.62 15.65 12.13
CA GLU A 160 16.78 14.76 12.01
C GLU A 160 17.47 14.85 10.64
N LEU A 161 16.69 14.85 9.56
CA LEU A 161 17.22 14.78 8.19
C LEU A 161 17.26 16.13 7.46
N GLY A 162 16.69 17.18 8.07
CA GLY A 162 16.45 18.46 7.43
C GLY A 162 15.15 18.48 6.63
N GLU A 163 14.67 19.68 6.34
CA GLU A 163 13.46 19.88 5.55
C GLU A 163 13.68 19.57 4.06
N MET A 164 12.64 19.08 3.40
CA MET A 164 12.62 18.99 1.93
C MET A 164 12.71 20.43 1.37
N LYS A 165 13.61 20.65 0.43
CA LYS A 165 13.77 21.94 -0.24
C LYS A 165 12.57 22.19 -1.17
N SER A 166 12.11 23.44 -1.20
CA SER A 166 11.07 23.82 -2.16
C SER A 166 11.58 23.61 -3.59
N ALA A 167 10.89 22.77 -4.34
CA ALA A 167 11.20 22.49 -5.74
C ALA A 167 9.89 22.39 -6.54
N ALA A 168 9.88 22.95 -7.75
CA ALA A 168 8.74 22.77 -8.65
C ALA A 168 8.76 21.33 -9.18
N ILE A 169 7.68 20.59 -8.94
CA ILE A 169 7.53 19.21 -9.39
C ILE A 169 6.71 19.23 -10.68
N PRO A 170 7.26 18.77 -11.83
CA PRO A 170 6.50 18.62 -13.05
C PRO A 170 5.31 17.66 -12.86
N ALA A 171 4.16 17.97 -13.45
CA ALA A 171 2.94 17.16 -13.29
C ALA A 171 3.15 15.67 -13.61
N GLY A 172 3.97 15.36 -14.62
CA GLY A 172 4.31 13.98 -14.99
C GLY A 172 5.18 13.23 -13.96
N LEU A 173 5.80 13.93 -13.00
CA LEU A 173 6.64 13.34 -11.96
C LEU A 173 5.98 13.37 -10.58
N GLN A 174 4.86 14.07 -10.42
CA GLN A 174 4.19 14.24 -9.13
C GLN A 174 3.88 12.90 -8.46
N LYS A 175 3.25 11.97 -9.20
CA LYS A 175 2.91 10.66 -8.66
C LYS A 175 4.13 9.87 -8.20
N SER A 176 5.23 9.90 -8.97
CA SER A 176 6.48 9.21 -8.61
C SER A 176 7.12 9.83 -7.37
N PHE A 177 7.14 11.16 -7.28
CA PHE A 177 7.67 11.85 -6.12
C PHE A 177 6.84 11.60 -4.86
N ASP A 178 5.51 11.67 -4.96
CA ASP A 178 4.61 11.43 -3.83
C ASP A 178 4.75 9.99 -3.32
N SER A 179 4.80 8.98 -4.19
CA SER A 179 5.00 7.60 -3.76
C SER A 179 6.31 7.40 -3.01
N LEU A 180 7.39 8.06 -3.43
CA LEU A 180 8.70 7.96 -2.75
C LEU A 180 8.77 8.75 -1.44
N THR A 181 7.92 9.75 -1.25
CA THR A 181 8.00 10.67 -0.10
C THR A 181 6.92 10.49 0.94
N GLN A 182 5.73 10.04 0.55
CA GLN A 182 4.62 9.84 1.48
C GLN A 182 4.79 8.55 2.29
N PRO A 183 4.44 8.55 3.59
CA PRO A 183 4.48 7.33 4.39
C PRO A 183 3.60 6.24 3.77
N MET A 184 4.07 4.99 3.79
CA MET A 184 3.32 3.79 3.42
C MET A 184 3.01 3.59 1.92
N GLU A 185 3.41 4.49 1.03
CA GLU A 185 3.16 4.33 -0.42
C GLU A 185 4.07 3.26 -1.07
N ILE A 186 5.28 3.04 -0.53
CA ILE A 186 6.20 1.97 -0.95
C ILE A 186 6.50 1.11 0.27
N ASP A 187 6.20 -0.15 0.19
CA ASP A 187 6.27 -1.10 1.28
C ASP A 187 7.54 -1.97 1.30
N SER A 188 8.38 -1.88 0.25
CA SER A 188 9.62 -2.66 0.15
C SER A 188 10.61 -2.05 -0.84
N VAL A 189 11.89 -2.35 -0.67
CA VAL A 189 12.97 -2.05 -1.63
C VAL A 189 13.15 -3.24 -2.58
N GLY A 190 13.36 -2.97 -3.87
CA GLY A 190 13.41 -3.99 -4.94
C GLY A 190 12.05 -4.29 -5.58
N GLY A 191 10.97 -3.69 -5.08
CA GLY A 191 9.65 -3.75 -5.71
C GLY A 191 9.53 -2.84 -6.94
N SER A 192 8.80 -3.28 -7.97
CA SER A 192 8.68 -2.57 -9.25
C SER A 192 8.20 -1.13 -9.13
N ASN A 193 7.29 -0.84 -8.18
CA ASN A 193 6.75 0.51 -8.00
C ASN A 193 7.82 1.52 -7.55
N GLY A 194 8.65 1.14 -6.58
CA GLY A 194 9.77 1.98 -6.10
C GLY A 194 10.84 2.18 -7.17
N GLU A 195 11.23 1.10 -7.86
CA GLU A 195 12.19 1.15 -8.96
C GLU A 195 11.71 2.06 -10.09
N MET A 196 10.45 1.96 -10.51
CA MET A 196 9.89 2.82 -11.55
C MET A 196 9.81 4.28 -11.10
N ALA A 197 9.41 4.53 -9.85
CA ALA A 197 9.27 5.87 -9.33
C ALA A 197 10.62 6.60 -9.26
N ILE A 198 11.66 5.95 -8.72
CA ILE A 198 13.00 6.58 -8.63
C ILE A 198 13.62 6.74 -10.00
N ALA A 199 13.47 5.76 -10.91
CA ALA A 199 13.95 5.84 -12.28
C ALA A 199 13.30 6.99 -13.05
N ALA A 200 12.02 7.29 -12.82
CA ALA A 200 11.34 8.42 -13.45
C ALA A 200 12.00 9.76 -13.10
N LEU A 201 12.39 9.95 -11.82
CA LEU A 201 13.08 11.18 -11.40
C LEU A 201 14.49 11.26 -11.98
N ILE A 202 15.24 10.15 -12.02
CA ILE A 202 16.60 10.09 -12.55
C ILE A 202 16.62 10.32 -14.06
N ASN A 203 15.72 9.69 -14.82
CA ASN A 203 15.61 9.84 -16.26
C ASN A 203 15.21 11.27 -16.67
N ALA A 204 14.48 11.97 -15.80
CA ALA A 204 14.18 13.38 -15.98
C ALA A 204 15.30 14.32 -15.50
N GLU A 205 16.45 13.80 -15.07
CA GLU A 205 17.60 14.54 -14.49
C GLU A 205 17.22 15.45 -13.32
N ARG A 206 16.13 15.10 -12.58
CA ARG A 206 15.64 15.85 -11.42
C ARG A 206 16.31 15.36 -10.14
N PHE A 207 17.64 15.46 -10.10
CA PHE A 207 18.44 15.07 -8.94
C PHE A 207 18.10 15.89 -7.68
N ASP A 208 17.61 17.10 -7.85
CA ASP A 208 17.06 17.93 -6.78
C ASP A 208 15.85 17.28 -6.09
N LEU A 209 14.97 16.61 -6.86
CA LEU A 209 13.86 15.85 -6.31
C LEU A 209 14.34 14.56 -5.66
N VAL A 210 15.34 13.88 -6.22
CA VAL A 210 15.94 12.68 -5.59
C VAL A 210 16.58 13.04 -4.25
N GLU A 211 17.29 14.18 -4.12
CA GLU A 211 17.80 14.68 -2.85
C GLU A 211 16.68 15.02 -1.85
N ASN A 212 15.53 15.50 -2.32
CA ASN A 212 14.36 15.73 -1.48
C ASN A 212 13.75 14.42 -0.97
N VAL A 213 13.76 13.34 -1.78
CA VAL A 213 13.30 12.02 -1.35
C VAL A 213 14.11 11.50 -0.16
N LEU A 214 15.41 11.81 -0.03
CA LEU A 214 16.19 11.49 1.17
C LEU A 214 15.58 12.05 2.46
N ARG A 215 14.89 13.19 2.37
CA ARG A 215 14.23 13.86 3.49
C ARG A 215 12.73 13.58 3.55
N GLY A 216 12.26 12.69 2.67
CA GLY A 216 10.88 12.26 2.61
C GLY A 216 10.46 11.41 3.82
N PHE A 217 9.19 11.10 3.89
CA PHE A 217 8.60 10.43 5.05
C PHE A 217 8.46 8.91 4.86
N ASN A 218 8.76 8.40 3.66
CA ASN A 218 8.80 6.98 3.36
C ASN A 218 10.22 6.41 3.57
N PRO A 219 10.46 5.44 4.47
CA PRO A 219 11.79 4.87 4.71
C PRO A 219 12.36 4.17 3.48
N ASN A 220 11.54 3.43 2.74
CA ASN A 220 11.95 2.73 1.53
C ASN A 220 12.33 3.72 0.42
N GLY A 221 11.57 4.81 0.27
CA GLY A 221 11.89 5.92 -0.63
C GLY A 221 13.26 6.52 -0.32
N ARG A 222 13.58 6.76 0.96
CA ARG A 222 14.91 7.24 1.39
C ARG A 222 16.03 6.29 0.96
N ILE A 223 15.83 4.98 1.09
CA ILE A 223 16.82 3.96 0.67
C ILE A 223 17.02 3.98 -0.85
N TYR A 224 15.93 4.04 -1.63
CA TYR A 224 16.02 4.18 -3.10
C TYR A 224 16.82 5.42 -3.48
N ALA A 225 16.52 6.57 -2.89
CA ALA A 225 17.21 7.82 -3.19
C ALA A 225 18.70 7.74 -2.79
N ALA A 226 19.01 7.24 -1.60
CA ALA A 226 20.39 7.10 -1.11
C ALA A 226 21.22 6.21 -2.04
N ARG A 227 20.68 5.03 -2.39
CA ARG A 227 21.34 4.07 -3.28
C ARG A 227 21.66 4.67 -4.65
N GLU A 228 20.66 5.30 -5.28
CA GLU A 228 20.84 5.86 -6.61
C GLU A 228 21.76 7.09 -6.62
N LEU A 229 21.68 7.96 -5.60
CA LEU A 229 22.59 9.09 -5.48
C LEU A 229 24.05 8.65 -5.27
N LEU A 230 24.30 7.65 -4.44
CA LEU A 230 25.66 7.08 -4.25
C LEU A 230 26.18 6.49 -5.55
N LYS A 231 25.35 5.74 -6.28
CA LYS A 231 25.70 5.18 -7.59
C LYS A 231 26.06 6.27 -8.61
N LEU A 232 25.22 7.28 -8.76
CA LEU A 232 25.46 8.41 -9.69
C LEU A 232 26.74 9.17 -9.33
N ASN A 233 27.01 9.35 -8.04
CA ASN A 233 28.25 9.97 -7.58
C ASN A 233 29.49 9.14 -7.92
N LYS A 234 29.42 7.82 -7.73
CA LYS A 234 30.50 6.88 -8.09
C LYS A 234 30.75 6.81 -9.60
N GLU A 235 29.69 6.89 -10.39
CA GLU A 235 29.78 6.97 -11.87
C GLU A 235 30.30 8.34 -12.38
N GLY A 236 30.51 9.32 -11.50
CA GLY A 236 30.92 10.68 -11.86
C GLY A 236 29.84 11.50 -12.57
N ARG A 237 28.60 11.06 -12.57
CA ARG A 237 27.44 11.74 -13.17
C ARG A 237 26.84 12.81 -12.28
N LEU A 238 27.11 12.74 -10.98
CA LEU A 238 26.65 13.70 -9.99
C LEU A 238 27.72 13.87 -8.91
N VAL A 239 27.96 15.12 -8.47
CA VAL A 239 28.80 15.42 -7.31
C VAL A 239 27.89 15.72 -6.14
N LEU A 240 27.90 14.85 -5.12
CA LEU A 240 27.07 15.03 -3.94
C LEU A 240 27.66 16.11 -3.02
N SER A 241 26.80 16.94 -2.45
CA SER A 241 27.17 17.91 -1.44
C SER A 241 27.51 17.20 -0.11
N SER A 242 28.32 17.86 0.73
CA SER A 242 28.60 17.35 2.09
C SER A 242 27.32 17.18 2.93
N ASP A 243 26.33 18.04 2.73
CA ASP A 243 25.02 17.96 3.38
C ASP A 243 24.26 16.69 2.95
N THR A 244 24.20 16.40 1.64
CA THR A 244 23.57 15.19 1.11
C THR A 244 24.25 13.93 1.64
N LEU A 245 25.59 13.89 1.65
CA LEU A 245 26.36 12.78 2.21
C LEU A 245 26.11 12.59 3.72
N ALA A 246 25.98 13.70 4.47
CA ALA A 246 25.66 13.64 5.89
C ALA A 246 24.24 13.06 6.14
N VAL A 247 23.26 13.39 5.29
CA VAL A 247 21.91 12.81 5.38
C VAL A 247 21.94 11.31 5.08
N ILE A 248 22.64 10.89 4.02
CA ILE A 248 22.80 9.47 3.70
C ILE A 248 23.45 8.71 4.86
N ALA A 249 24.50 9.28 5.46
CA ALA A 249 25.15 8.68 6.62
C ALA A 249 24.27 8.61 7.88
N LYS A 250 23.31 9.51 8.04
CA LYS A 250 22.27 9.39 9.09
C LYS A 250 21.27 8.26 8.77
N ILE A 251 20.83 8.17 7.53
CA ILE A 251 19.90 7.10 7.09
C ILE A 251 20.53 5.72 7.30
N SER A 252 21.81 5.54 6.95
CA SER A 252 22.52 4.25 7.12
C SER A 252 22.68 3.84 8.60
N LYS A 253 22.53 4.78 9.53
CA LYS A 253 22.63 4.52 10.98
C LYS A 253 21.27 4.32 11.65
N LEU A 254 20.18 4.43 10.92
CA LEU A 254 18.86 4.13 11.48
C LEU A 254 18.78 2.65 11.81
N ASP A 255 18.39 2.36 13.04
CA ASP A 255 18.13 0.99 13.52
C ASP A 255 16.73 0.56 13.10
N ILE A 256 16.52 0.41 11.80
CA ILE A 256 15.27 -0.04 11.20
C ILE A 256 15.54 -1.20 10.25
N GLN A 257 14.58 -2.10 10.17
CA GLN A 257 14.58 -3.20 9.24
C GLN A 257 13.76 -2.83 8.00
N ILE A 258 14.38 -2.90 6.86
CA ILE A 258 13.78 -2.60 5.56
C ILE A 258 13.41 -3.90 4.86
N LYS A 259 12.18 -4.05 4.44
CA LYS A 259 11.78 -5.17 3.59
C LYS A 259 12.39 -5.02 2.21
N THR A 260 13.11 -6.04 1.77
CA THR A 260 13.69 -6.12 0.42
C THR A 260 13.05 -7.26 -0.35
N VAL A 261 12.80 -7.04 -1.64
CA VAL A 261 12.18 -8.03 -2.54
C VAL A 261 13.14 -8.34 -3.67
N SER A 262 13.41 -9.63 -3.88
CA SER A 262 14.18 -10.13 -5.02
C SER A 262 13.43 -11.32 -5.64
N GLY A 263 12.76 -11.08 -6.77
CA GLY A 263 11.84 -12.06 -7.36
C GLY A 263 10.67 -12.36 -6.42
N CYS A 264 10.55 -13.62 -5.99
CA CYS A 264 9.50 -14.05 -5.04
C CYS A 264 9.98 -14.11 -3.58
N ILE A 265 11.21 -13.66 -3.31
CA ILE A 265 11.81 -13.74 -1.96
C ILE A 265 11.68 -12.37 -1.31
N VAL A 266 11.11 -12.35 -0.10
CA VAL A 266 11.05 -11.17 0.77
C VAL A 266 12.03 -11.40 1.92
N ASN A 267 12.96 -10.48 2.10
CA ASN A 267 13.94 -10.47 3.19
C ASN A 267 13.79 -9.21 4.02
N SER A 268 14.42 -9.18 5.18
CA SER A 268 14.54 -7.99 6.02
C SER A 268 16.03 -7.69 6.19
N GLN A 269 16.44 -6.46 5.89
CA GLN A 269 17.82 -6.00 5.95
C GLN A 269 17.88 -4.64 6.63
N SER A 270 18.97 -4.35 7.33
CA SER A 270 19.19 -3.00 7.84
C SER A 270 19.45 -2.00 6.72
N ALA A 271 19.12 -0.74 6.94
CA ALA A 271 19.44 0.34 6.00
C ALA A 271 20.93 0.36 5.63
N LYS A 272 21.79 0.06 6.61
CA LYS A 272 23.25 -0.02 6.42
C LYS A 272 23.64 -1.10 5.42
N GLU A 273 23.16 -2.34 5.62
CA GLU A 273 23.47 -3.48 4.73
C GLU A 273 23.04 -3.18 3.29
N ILE A 274 21.83 -2.63 3.08
CA ILE A 274 21.35 -2.31 1.73
C ILE A 274 22.25 -1.25 1.06
N LEU A 275 22.73 -0.26 1.81
CA LEU A 275 23.56 0.81 1.25
C LEU A 275 25.04 0.39 1.07
N GLU A 276 25.54 -0.57 1.85
CA GLU A 276 26.88 -1.15 1.68
C GLU A 276 26.94 -2.15 0.51
N ASP A 277 25.86 -2.90 0.24
CA ASP A 277 25.76 -3.83 -0.91
C ASP A 277 25.75 -3.10 -2.27
N THR A 278 25.70 -1.76 -2.29
CA THR A 278 25.90 -0.97 -3.50
C THR A 278 27.36 -0.80 -3.91
N ASP A 279 28.28 -1.40 -3.15
CA ASP A 279 29.69 -1.54 -3.55
C ASP A 279 29.88 -2.83 -4.36
N PRO A 280 30.14 -2.77 -5.69
CA PRO A 280 30.42 -3.94 -6.52
C PRO A 280 31.80 -4.49 -6.28
#